data_dccc5e8047bb98c8443c051b723fd567
#
_entry.id   dccc5e8047bb98c8443c051b723fd567
#
_cell.length_a   1.000
_cell.length_b   1.000
_cell.length_c   1.000
_cell.angle_alpha   90.00
_cell.angle_beta   90.00
_cell.angle_gamma   90.00
#
_symmetry.space_group_name_H-M   'P 1'
#
loop_
_entity.id
_entity.type
_entity.pdbx_description
1 polymer ?
#
loop_
_entity_poly.entity_id
_entity_poly.type
_entity_poly.pdbx_seq_one_letter_code
_entity_poly.pdbx_strand_id
1 'polypeptide(L)'
;MKKTIFSKAIAILGSIAMLVGVAACGQSNDSTKTAADGNGLTKVTFMLSWAPDTNHIGVYVAKNKGYFKQAGLDVDIVAVAQAGAEQAVNNGMADFALSNLTNVGIYTLKGAKIKQVMQVQQKPSAIWCSLASNKDIKSPKDFDGKTFATFGSNESDAVIRRMIQTDGGKGTFDKVTVGTSTFQTLSSKKADFGGFYATWEGVQADMYGLKLNCFTEPDYGVPGNADTIGVITNDKTISSNPDLVRKFVQATKKGYEYAYSHPDDAAAILVKEAPDANLKLAFVKKSMKTIVNGQYWGDPTKIKDGSFVFGTNDTKGAQQYFDFLAEENAYTDAHGKTVHTAPAAKDIATDEFLK
;
A
#
# COMPACT_ATOMS: atom_id res chain seq x y z
N MET A 1 -29.46 52.87 15.89
CA MET A 1 -28.80 53.95 15.12
C MET A 1 -28.02 53.26 14.01
N LYS A 2 -28.58 53.17 12.80
CA LYS A 2 -28.47 53.98 11.58
C LYS A 2 -27.04 54.40 11.24
N LYS A 3 -26.50 53.83 10.15
CA LYS A 3 -26.17 54.42 8.82
C LYS A 3 -25.31 53.42 8.06
N THR A 4 -25.75 52.77 7.02
CA THR A 4 -25.89 53.07 5.57
C THR A 4 -24.81 54.02 5.01
N ILE A 5 -24.18 53.62 3.86
CA ILE A 5 -24.07 54.38 2.62
C ILE A 5 -22.91 53.89 1.75
N PHE A 6 -23.24 53.42 0.55
CA PHE A 6 -22.97 53.68 -0.87
C PHE A 6 -21.64 53.21 -1.49
N SER A 7 -21.69 52.25 -2.36
CA SER A 7 -21.76 52.33 -3.85
C SER A 7 -20.81 53.29 -4.56
N LYS A 8 -19.91 52.74 -5.43
CA LYS A 8 -19.64 53.32 -6.76
C LYS A 8 -19.05 52.27 -7.72
N ALA A 9 -19.84 52.01 -8.77
CA ALA A 9 -19.41 51.34 -9.98
C ALA A 9 -18.68 52.31 -10.89
N ILE A 10 -17.65 51.83 -11.61
CA ILE A 10 -17.14 52.49 -12.82
C ILE A 10 -16.97 51.42 -13.88
N ALA A 11 -17.81 51.54 -14.93
CA ALA A 11 -17.70 50.84 -16.21
C ALA A 11 -16.79 51.66 -17.13
N ILE A 12 -15.88 50.99 -17.84
CA ILE A 12 -15.27 51.55 -19.07
C ILE A 12 -15.34 50.50 -20.17
N LEU A 13 -16.10 50.89 -21.21
CA LEU A 13 -16.18 50.23 -22.53
C LEU A 13 -14.97 50.64 -23.40
N GLY A 14 -14.59 49.75 -24.32
CA GLY A 14 -13.71 50.12 -25.46
C GLY A 14 -13.17 48.85 -26.14
N SER A 15 -13.84 48.34 -27.06
CA SER A 15 -13.84 48.30 -28.54
C SER A 15 -12.91 47.27 -29.16
N ILE A 16 -13.51 46.25 -29.72
CA ILE A 16 -13.50 45.58 -31.03
C ILE A 16 -12.22 45.64 -31.86
N ALA A 17 -11.66 44.49 -32.21
CA ALA A 17 -11.12 44.18 -33.54
C ALA A 17 -11.32 42.71 -33.84
N MET A 18 -12.21 42.44 -34.80
CA MET A 18 -12.35 41.15 -35.50
C MET A 18 -11.15 40.89 -36.38
N LEU A 19 -10.64 39.66 -36.34
CA LEU A 19 -9.92 39.02 -37.49
C LEU A 19 -10.41 37.60 -37.64
N VAL A 20 -11.06 37.38 -38.75
CA VAL A 20 -11.52 36.09 -39.29
C VAL A 20 -10.31 35.35 -39.82
N GLY A 21 -10.16 34.07 -39.48
CA GLY A 21 -9.09 33.21 -39.97
C GLY A 21 -9.45 31.74 -39.89
N VAL A 22 -10.17 31.27 -40.89
CA VAL A 22 -10.15 29.93 -41.55
C VAL A 22 -10.13 28.68 -40.68
N ALA A 23 -11.21 27.89 -40.83
CA ALA A 23 -11.39 26.50 -40.41
C ALA A 23 -10.30 25.57 -40.98
N ALA A 24 -9.71 24.78 -40.10
CA ALA A 24 -9.06 23.52 -40.51
C ALA A 24 -9.69 22.43 -39.57
N CYS A 25 -10.46 21.56 -40.17
CA CYS A 25 -10.85 20.27 -39.61
C CYS A 25 -9.60 19.49 -39.25
N GLY A 26 -9.39 19.20 -37.96
CA GLY A 26 -8.33 18.36 -37.44
C GLY A 26 -8.92 17.44 -36.39
N GLN A 27 -9.06 16.23 -36.78
CA GLN A 27 -9.35 14.99 -36.09
C GLN A 27 -8.97 15.03 -34.61
N SER A 28 -9.96 14.80 -33.75
CA SER A 28 -9.78 14.54 -32.33
C SER A 28 -9.08 13.19 -32.13
N ASN A 29 -7.76 13.21 -32.06
CA ASN A 29 -6.98 12.16 -31.46
C ASN A 29 -6.89 12.42 -29.97
N ASP A 30 -7.76 11.77 -29.22
CA ASP A 30 -7.72 11.70 -27.75
C ASP A 30 -6.61 10.69 -27.36
N SER A 31 -5.37 11.06 -27.65
CA SER A 31 -4.16 10.40 -27.14
C SER A 31 -3.79 11.15 -25.88
N THR A 32 -4.03 10.58 -24.72
CA THR A 32 -3.40 10.97 -23.45
C THR A 32 -1.86 10.82 -23.65
N LYS A 33 -1.22 11.84 -24.22
CA LYS A 33 0.23 11.96 -24.27
C LYS A 33 0.67 12.23 -22.82
N THR A 34 1.26 11.24 -22.18
CA THR A 34 2.12 11.47 -21.02
C THR A 34 3.14 12.54 -21.42
N ALA A 35 3.10 13.69 -20.75
CA ALA A 35 3.97 14.82 -21.11
C ALA A 35 5.42 14.41 -20.87
N ALA A 36 6.26 14.43 -21.93
CA ALA A 36 7.70 14.33 -21.77
C ALA A 36 8.21 15.62 -21.08
N ASP A 37 9.17 15.47 -20.17
CA ASP A 37 9.92 16.62 -19.65
C ASP A 37 10.84 17.20 -20.74
N GLY A 38 11.46 18.37 -20.48
CA GLY A 38 12.40 19.01 -21.40
C GLY A 38 13.64 18.16 -21.72
N ASN A 39 13.84 17.00 -21.05
CA ASN A 39 14.93 16.05 -21.24
C ASN A 39 14.49 14.77 -21.98
N GLY A 40 13.24 14.70 -22.47
CA GLY A 40 12.71 13.54 -23.19
C GLY A 40 12.30 12.36 -22.32
N LEU A 41 12.27 12.52 -20.99
CA LEU A 41 11.80 11.49 -20.06
C LEU A 41 10.28 11.55 -19.91
N THR A 42 9.64 10.39 -19.79
CA THR A 42 8.21 10.29 -19.50
C THR A 42 7.96 10.53 -18.00
N LYS A 43 7.15 11.52 -17.68
CA LYS A 43 6.75 11.79 -16.28
C LYS A 43 5.83 10.70 -15.79
N VAL A 44 6.06 10.24 -14.56
CA VAL A 44 5.30 9.19 -13.89
C VAL A 44 5.10 9.58 -12.43
N THR A 45 3.88 9.49 -11.94
CA THR A 45 3.56 9.70 -10.52
C THR A 45 3.39 8.36 -9.82
N PHE A 46 4.19 8.11 -8.79
CA PHE A 46 4.05 6.98 -7.88
C PHE A 46 3.58 7.44 -6.51
N MET A 47 2.44 6.93 -6.04
CA MET A 47 1.89 7.27 -4.73
C MET A 47 2.23 6.23 -3.68
N LEU A 48 2.66 6.70 -2.52
CA LEU A 48 2.86 5.85 -1.34
C LEU A 48 1.51 5.38 -0.80
N SER A 49 1.50 4.20 -0.15
CA SER A 49 0.32 3.70 0.56
C SER A 49 0.24 4.17 2.01
N TRP A 50 1.35 4.68 2.52
CA TRP A 50 1.56 5.09 3.91
C TRP A 50 2.65 6.15 4.01
N ALA A 51 3.05 6.53 5.24
CA ALA A 51 4.29 7.25 5.45
C ALA A 51 5.48 6.42 4.92
N PRO A 52 6.56 7.06 4.45
CA PRO A 52 7.73 6.34 3.95
C PRO A 52 8.25 5.32 4.96
N ASP A 53 8.36 4.07 4.52
CA ASP A 53 8.86 2.93 5.29
C ASP A 53 9.62 1.94 4.39
N THR A 54 10.03 0.81 4.95
CA THR A 54 10.77 -0.21 4.20
C THR A 54 9.95 -0.91 3.09
N ASN A 55 8.62 -0.85 3.13
CA ASN A 55 7.80 -1.37 2.02
C ASN A 55 7.96 -0.55 0.74
N HIS A 56 8.30 0.76 0.85
CA HIS A 56 8.49 1.66 -0.28
C HIS A 56 9.95 1.73 -0.77
N ILE A 57 10.90 1.11 -0.04
CA ILE A 57 12.34 1.31 -0.22
C ILE A 57 12.83 1.05 -1.64
N GLY A 58 12.25 0.04 -2.33
CA GLY A 58 12.66 -0.31 -3.70
C GLY A 58 12.43 0.82 -4.71
N VAL A 59 11.35 1.59 -4.54
CA VAL A 59 11.04 2.74 -5.42
C VAL A 59 12.04 3.87 -5.17
N TYR A 60 12.38 4.16 -3.91
CA TYR A 60 13.41 5.14 -3.58
C TYR A 60 14.80 4.73 -4.09
N VAL A 61 15.15 3.45 -3.97
CA VAL A 61 16.39 2.90 -4.52
C VAL A 61 16.39 2.99 -6.05
N ALA A 62 15.31 2.65 -6.73
CA ALA A 62 15.21 2.74 -8.19
C ALA A 62 15.39 4.18 -8.67
N LYS A 63 14.84 5.17 -7.96
CA LYS A 63 15.02 6.58 -8.24
C LYS A 63 16.48 7.02 -8.00
N ASN A 64 17.03 6.74 -6.83
CA ASN A 64 18.39 7.14 -6.43
C ASN A 64 19.48 6.51 -7.33
N LYS A 65 19.36 5.21 -7.65
CA LYS A 65 20.30 4.48 -8.53
C LYS A 65 20.09 4.81 -10.02
N GLY A 66 19.11 5.65 -10.36
CA GLY A 66 18.84 6.06 -11.72
C GLY A 66 18.19 4.98 -12.61
N TYR A 67 17.62 3.91 -12.05
CA TYR A 67 16.98 2.84 -12.83
C TYR A 67 15.77 3.35 -13.60
N PHE A 68 14.99 4.27 -13.04
CA PHE A 68 13.88 4.92 -13.74
C PHE A 68 14.40 5.77 -14.91
N LYS A 69 15.44 6.58 -14.72
CA LYS A 69 16.04 7.40 -15.79
C LYS A 69 16.58 6.53 -16.93
N GLN A 70 17.23 5.41 -16.61
CA GLN A 70 17.71 4.44 -17.61
C GLN A 70 16.57 3.82 -18.40
N ALA A 71 15.38 3.69 -17.80
CA ALA A 71 14.16 3.24 -18.47
C ALA A 71 13.41 4.36 -19.24
N GLY A 72 13.95 5.59 -19.25
CA GLY A 72 13.31 6.74 -19.88
C GLY A 72 12.20 7.38 -19.06
N LEU A 73 12.19 7.18 -17.73
CA LEU A 73 11.16 7.65 -16.82
C LEU A 73 11.70 8.73 -15.86
N ASP A 74 10.89 9.76 -15.62
CA ASP A 74 11.05 10.72 -14.55
C ASP A 74 9.94 10.46 -13.50
N VAL A 75 10.30 9.78 -12.39
CA VAL A 75 9.33 9.32 -11.39
C VAL A 75 9.28 10.30 -10.23
N ASP A 76 8.08 10.85 -10.01
CA ASP A 76 7.75 11.62 -8.82
C ASP A 76 7.09 10.71 -7.78
N ILE A 77 7.67 10.66 -6.56
CA ILE A 77 7.17 9.87 -5.44
C ILE A 77 6.39 10.81 -4.54
N VAL A 78 5.08 10.59 -4.44
CA VAL A 78 4.18 11.48 -3.71
C VAL A 78 3.59 10.78 -2.49
N ALA A 79 3.29 11.56 -1.44
CA ALA A 79 2.63 11.07 -0.24
C ALA A 79 1.24 10.51 -0.56
N VAL A 80 0.75 9.59 0.29
CA VAL A 80 -0.60 9.04 0.17
C VAL A 80 -1.63 10.16 0.24
N ALA A 81 -2.57 10.17 -0.71
CA ALA A 81 -3.70 11.10 -0.72
C ALA A 81 -4.74 10.72 0.35
N GLN A 82 -5.56 11.69 0.76
CA GLN A 82 -6.64 11.45 1.72
C GLN A 82 -7.63 10.37 1.25
N ALA A 83 -7.84 10.26 -0.06
CA ALA A 83 -8.72 9.25 -0.66
C ALA A 83 -8.09 7.84 -0.74
N GLY A 84 -6.82 7.68 -0.37
CA GLY A 84 -6.07 6.44 -0.49
C GLY A 84 -5.37 6.26 -1.85
N ALA A 85 -4.40 5.36 -1.86
CA ALA A 85 -3.57 5.08 -3.04
C ALA A 85 -4.39 4.40 -4.17
N GLU A 86 -5.27 3.48 -3.82
CA GLU A 86 -6.13 2.73 -4.76
C GLU A 86 -7.07 3.67 -5.51
N GLN A 87 -7.71 4.60 -4.80
CA GLN A 87 -8.61 5.56 -5.40
C GLN A 87 -7.85 6.57 -6.29
N ALA A 88 -6.66 6.96 -5.88
CA ALA A 88 -5.82 7.86 -6.66
C ALA A 88 -5.42 7.22 -8.01
N VAL A 89 -5.01 5.96 -8.00
CA VAL A 89 -4.69 5.20 -9.22
C VAL A 89 -5.94 4.97 -10.07
N ASN A 90 -7.07 4.57 -9.46
CA ASN A 90 -8.31 4.36 -10.19
C ASN A 90 -8.77 5.63 -10.95
N ASN A 91 -8.58 6.80 -10.34
CA ASN A 91 -9.00 8.09 -10.92
C ASN A 91 -7.91 8.74 -11.81
N GLY A 92 -6.74 8.12 -11.95
CA GLY A 92 -5.62 8.65 -12.75
C GLY A 92 -4.91 9.85 -12.11
N MET A 93 -5.04 10.05 -10.79
CA MET A 93 -4.25 11.06 -10.04
C MET A 93 -2.83 10.56 -9.77
N ALA A 94 -2.61 9.25 -9.79
CA ALA A 94 -1.31 8.61 -9.81
C ALA A 94 -1.30 7.53 -10.90
N ASP A 95 -0.15 7.35 -11.56
CA ASP A 95 0.02 6.30 -12.56
C ASP A 95 0.20 4.93 -11.91
N PHE A 96 0.94 4.92 -10.80
CA PHE A 96 1.21 3.74 -9.97
C PHE A 96 1.11 4.09 -8.50
N ALA A 97 0.92 3.07 -7.67
CA ALA A 97 1.02 3.20 -6.23
C ALA A 97 1.51 1.89 -5.59
N LEU A 98 1.91 1.97 -4.32
CA LEU A 98 1.99 0.77 -3.48
C LEU A 98 0.61 0.50 -2.87
N SER A 99 0.22 -0.76 -2.80
CA SER A 99 -0.98 -1.26 -2.13
C SER A 99 -0.81 -2.73 -1.78
N ASN A 100 -1.88 -3.44 -1.51
CA ASN A 100 -1.90 -4.90 -1.40
C ASN A 100 -3.08 -5.48 -2.19
N LEU A 101 -3.01 -6.77 -2.51
CA LEU A 101 -4.01 -7.40 -3.36
C LEU A 101 -5.39 -7.49 -2.66
N THR A 102 -5.43 -7.54 -1.33
CA THR A 102 -6.68 -7.49 -0.56
C THR A 102 -7.41 -6.17 -0.77
N ASN A 103 -6.71 -5.04 -0.66
CA ASN A 103 -7.28 -3.72 -0.94
C ASN A 103 -7.72 -3.60 -2.40
N VAL A 104 -6.90 -4.09 -3.35
CA VAL A 104 -7.31 -4.14 -4.78
C VAL A 104 -8.64 -4.87 -4.92
N GLY A 105 -8.80 -6.03 -4.26
CA GLY A 105 -10.05 -6.79 -4.25
C GLY A 105 -11.22 -6.00 -3.65
N ILE A 106 -11.04 -5.38 -2.49
CA ILE A 106 -12.06 -4.55 -1.81
C ILE A 106 -12.52 -3.39 -2.71
N TYR A 107 -11.56 -2.69 -3.35
CA TYR A 107 -11.89 -1.58 -4.24
C TYR A 107 -12.52 -2.04 -5.56
N THR A 108 -12.14 -3.21 -6.07
CA THR A 108 -12.76 -3.80 -7.26
C THR A 108 -14.21 -4.17 -7.01
N LEU A 109 -14.57 -4.69 -5.84
CA LEU A 109 -15.98 -4.92 -5.44
C LEU A 109 -16.79 -3.61 -5.37
N LYS A 110 -16.11 -2.48 -5.19
CA LYS A 110 -16.71 -1.13 -5.23
C LYS A 110 -16.67 -0.49 -6.63
N GLY A 111 -16.22 -1.23 -7.65
CA GLY A 111 -16.21 -0.79 -9.05
C GLY A 111 -14.90 -0.20 -9.54
N ALA A 112 -13.82 -0.19 -8.75
CA ALA A 112 -12.52 0.27 -9.21
C ALA A 112 -11.94 -0.66 -10.29
N LYS A 113 -11.19 -0.06 -11.23
CA LYS A 113 -10.55 -0.74 -12.36
C LYS A 113 -9.02 -0.67 -12.19
N ILE A 114 -8.52 -1.39 -11.19
CA ILE A 114 -7.11 -1.41 -10.80
C ILE A 114 -6.60 -2.86 -10.72
N LYS A 115 -5.30 -3.05 -10.97
CA LYS A 115 -4.62 -4.34 -10.85
C LYS A 115 -3.27 -4.22 -10.17
N GLN A 116 -2.89 -5.27 -9.47
CA GLN A 116 -1.52 -5.45 -9.00
C GLN A 116 -0.65 -6.00 -10.12
N VAL A 117 0.45 -5.33 -10.42
CA VAL A 117 1.37 -5.66 -11.52
C VAL A 117 2.73 -6.18 -11.04
N MET A 118 2.97 -6.17 -9.73
CA MET A 118 4.16 -6.73 -9.09
C MET A 118 3.89 -6.90 -7.58
N GLN A 119 4.14 -8.06 -7.01
CA GLN A 119 4.08 -8.30 -5.56
C GLN A 119 5.48 -8.25 -4.94
N VAL A 120 5.65 -7.44 -3.91
CA VAL A 120 6.92 -7.34 -3.16
C VAL A 120 6.92 -8.32 -1.99
N GLN A 121 5.91 -8.24 -1.14
CA GLN A 121 5.79 -9.06 0.07
C GLN A 121 5.27 -10.46 -0.30
N GLN A 122 6.11 -11.48 -0.07
CA GLN A 122 5.81 -12.87 -0.44
C GLN A 122 5.38 -13.74 0.74
N LYS A 123 5.62 -13.26 1.96
CA LYS A 123 5.33 -13.99 3.19
C LYS A 123 4.60 -13.06 4.17
N PRO A 124 3.52 -13.52 4.84
CA PRO A 124 2.83 -12.72 5.85
C PRO A 124 3.77 -12.20 6.93
N SER A 125 3.63 -10.93 7.29
CA SER A 125 4.37 -10.26 8.34
C SER A 125 3.46 -9.67 9.42
N ALA A 126 2.15 -9.76 9.24
CA ALA A 126 1.16 -9.34 10.21
C ALA A 126 1.30 -10.14 11.50
N ILE A 127 1.28 -9.45 12.62
CA ILE A 127 1.33 -9.99 13.97
C ILE A 127 0.29 -9.27 14.83
N TRP A 128 -0.39 -10.04 15.67
CA TRP A 128 -1.42 -9.53 16.57
C TRP A 128 -0.90 -9.62 18.00
N CYS A 129 -0.69 -8.47 18.63
CA CYS A 129 0.13 -8.40 19.82
C CYS A 129 -0.55 -7.69 20.99
N SER A 130 -0.26 -8.18 22.19
CA SER A 130 -0.43 -7.47 23.45
C SER A 130 0.92 -7.09 24.06
N LEU A 131 0.93 -6.23 25.09
CA LEU A 131 2.12 -6.03 25.90
C LEU A 131 2.42 -7.29 26.72
N ALA A 132 3.66 -7.78 26.71
CA ALA A 132 4.07 -8.94 27.52
C ALA A 132 3.96 -8.69 29.04
N SER A 133 3.79 -7.44 29.47
CA SER A 133 3.47 -7.06 30.85
C SER A 133 2.00 -7.34 31.21
N ASN A 134 1.09 -7.44 30.23
CA ASN A 134 -0.28 -7.88 30.43
C ASN A 134 -0.31 -9.42 30.52
N LYS A 135 -0.33 -9.95 31.75
CA LYS A 135 -0.28 -11.40 32.02
C LYS A 135 -1.60 -12.14 31.78
N ASP A 136 -2.67 -11.38 31.55
CA ASP A 136 -4.00 -11.94 31.29
C ASP A 136 -4.16 -12.39 29.83
N ILE A 137 -3.25 -11.96 28.92
CA ILE A 137 -3.27 -12.32 27.49
C ILE A 137 -2.10 -13.28 27.22
N LYS A 138 -2.40 -14.56 27.00
CA LYS A 138 -1.44 -15.64 26.73
C LYS A 138 -1.63 -16.25 25.34
N SER A 139 -2.84 -16.13 24.78
CA SER A 139 -3.20 -16.59 23.44
C SER A 139 -4.38 -15.77 22.92
N PRO A 140 -4.77 -15.89 21.62
CA PRO A 140 -5.84 -15.07 21.04
C PRO A 140 -7.19 -15.19 21.71
N LYS A 141 -7.56 -16.32 22.33
CA LYS A 141 -8.83 -16.41 23.10
C LYS A 141 -8.91 -15.40 24.22
N ASP A 142 -7.78 -14.98 24.76
CA ASP A 142 -7.71 -14.01 25.85
C ASP A 142 -7.96 -12.57 25.38
N PHE A 143 -8.11 -12.35 24.07
CA PHE A 143 -8.60 -11.09 23.47
C PHE A 143 -10.12 -10.92 23.63
N ASP A 144 -10.87 -11.99 23.98
CA ASP A 144 -12.30 -11.90 24.25
C ASP A 144 -12.60 -10.83 25.32
N GLY A 145 -13.49 -9.89 24.98
CA GLY A 145 -13.88 -8.79 25.87
C GLY A 145 -12.78 -7.74 26.12
N LYS A 146 -11.68 -7.78 25.39
CA LYS A 146 -10.57 -6.81 25.49
C LYS A 146 -10.69 -5.72 24.44
N THR A 147 -9.96 -4.63 24.62
CA THR A 147 -9.97 -3.47 23.72
C THR A 147 -8.92 -3.61 22.63
N PHE A 148 -9.38 -3.66 21.38
CA PHE A 148 -8.57 -3.67 20.16
C PHE A 148 -8.27 -2.25 19.67
N ALA A 149 -6.97 -1.89 19.56
CA ALA A 149 -6.54 -0.69 18.84
C ALA A 149 -6.53 -0.97 17.33
N THR A 150 -7.44 -0.37 16.57
CA THR A 150 -7.69 -0.69 15.17
C THR A 150 -7.58 0.51 14.24
N PHE A 151 -7.33 0.24 12.95
CA PHE A 151 -7.51 1.20 11.85
C PHE A 151 -9.00 1.35 11.45
N GLY A 152 -9.86 0.43 11.84
CA GLY A 152 -11.29 0.46 11.55
C GLY A 152 -11.70 -0.33 10.31
N SER A 153 -10.95 -1.38 9.92
CA SER A 153 -11.31 -2.25 8.79
C SER A 153 -12.13 -3.46 9.22
N ASN A 154 -13.12 -3.85 8.41
CA ASN A 154 -13.88 -5.10 8.59
C ASN A 154 -12.98 -6.34 8.47
N GLU A 155 -11.92 -6.25 7.66
CA GLU A 155 -10.90 -7.27 7.51
C GLU A 155 -10.24 -7.61 8.84
N SER A 156 -9.70 -6.59 9.55
CA SER A 156 -9.07 -6.79 10.86
C SER A 156 -10.03 -7.40 11.88
N ASP A 157 -11.30 -6.98 11.85
CA ASP A 157 -12.34 -7.52 12.75
C ASP A 157 -12.59 -9.01 12.45
N ALA A 158 -12.62 -9.41 11.18
CA ALA A 158 -12.81 -10.79 10.76
C ALA A 158 -11.62 -11.68 11.19
N VAL A 159 -10.41 -11.19 10.96
CA VAL A 159 -9.17 -11.88 11.35
C VAL A 159 -9.14 -12.12 12.87
N ILE A 160 -9.34 -11.08 13.67
CA ILE A 160 -9.31 -11.20 15.12
C ILE A 160 -10.40 -12.14 15.62
N ARG A 161 -11.61 -12.07 15.08
CA ARG A 161 -12.71 -12.97 15.46
C ARG A 161 -12.34 -14.43 15.18
N ARG A 162 -11.81 -14.72 14.00
CA ARG A 162 -11.36 -16.07 13.60
C ARG A 162 -10.25 -16.57 14.53
N MET A 163 -9.25 -15.75 14.85
CA MET A 163 -8.15 -16.13 15.74
C MET A 163 -8.65 -16.46 17.14
N ILE A 164 -9.53 -15.62 17.71
CA ILE A 164 -10.14 -15.87 19.02
C ILE A 164 -10.94 -17.17 19.02
N GLN A 165 -11.79 -17.38 18.02
CA GLN A 165 -12.66 -18.56 17.93
C GLN A 165 -11.87 -19.85 17.71
N THR A 166 -10.83 -19.81 16.87
CA THR A 166 -9.95 -20.96 16.63
C THR A 166 -9.24 -21.39 17.91
N ASP A 167 -8.90 -20.45 18.79
CA ASP A 167 -8.27 -20.71 20.08
C ASP A 167 -9.29 -21.05 21.21
N GLY A 168 -10.58 -21.12 20.88
CA GLY A 168 -11.66 -21.54 21.81
C GLY A 168 -12.36 -20.40 22.55
N GLY A 169 -12.19 -19.14 22.12
CA GLY A 169 -12.94 -17.98 22.61
C GLY A 169 -14.25 -17.74 21.85
N LYS A 170 -14.95 -16.68 22.20
CA LYS A 170 -16.26 -16.31 21.62
C LYS A 170 -16.14 -15.45 20.35
N GLY A 171 -15.03 -14.77 20.17
CA GLY A 171 -14.81 -13.82 19.06
C GLY A 171 -15.40 -12.43 19.32
N THR A 172 -15.48 -12.01 20.60
CA THR A 172 -16.02 -10.70 21.01
C THR A 172 -14.90 -9.79 21.51
N PHE A 173 -14.93 -8.51 21.14
CA PHE A 173 -13.96 -7.52 21.61
C PHE A 173 -14.51 -6.10 21.42
N ASP A 174 -14.02 -5.17 22.25
CA ASP A 174 -14.27 -3.75 22.08
C ASP A 174 -13.24 -3.14 21.11
N LYS A 175 -13.58 -1.99 20.50
CA LYS A 175 -12.70 -1.31 19.54
C LYS A 175 -12.47 0.14 19.88
N VAL A 176 -11.23 0.59 19.67
CA VAL A 176 -10.88 2.01 19.58
C VAL A 176 -10.18 2.26 18.25
N THR A 177 -10.84 3.05 17.38
CA THR A 177 -10.29 3.40 16.07
C THR A 177 -9.34 4.59 16.23
N VAL A 178 -8.05 4.37 15.98
CA VAL A 178 -6.97 5.33 16.25
C VAL A 178 -6.06 5.58 15.04
N GLY A 179 -6.43 5.05 13.87
CA GLY A 179 -5.66 5.18 12.64
C GLY A 179 -4.20 4.77 12.82
N THR A 180 -3.26 5.63 12.45
CA THR A 180 -1.81 5.36 12.51
C THR A 180 -1.24 5.28 13.92
N SER A 181 -2.04 5.56 14.96
CA SER A 181 -1.57 5.59 16.35
C SER A 181 -1.77 4.26 17.09
N THR A 182 -2.03 3.14 16.39
CA THR A 182 -2.28 1.83 17.01
C THR A 182 -1.17 1.39 17.96
N PHE A 183 0.08 1.44 17.49
CA PHE A 183 1.24 1.05 18.30
C PHE A 183 1.43 1.96 19.53
N GLN A 184 1.25 3.27 19.37
CA GLN A 184 1.33 4.21 20.49
C GLN A 184 0.19 3.99 21.51
N THR A 185 -1.01 3.66 21.03
CA THR A 185 -2.17 3.35 21.85
C THR A 185 -1.93 2.11 22.72
N LEU A 186 -1.39 1.04 22.12
CA LEU A 186 -0.99 -0.16 22.86
C LEU A 186 0.13 0.14 23.85
N SER A 187 1.21 0.79 23.41
CA SER A 187 2.39 1.06 24.27
C SER A 187 2.06 1.96 25.46
N SER A 188 1.07 2.85 25.32
CA SER A 188 0.57 3.69 26.40
C SER A 188 -0.55 3.03 27.25
N LYS A 189 -0.83 1.73 27.01
CA LYS A 189 -1.84 0.94 27.73
C LYS A 189 -3.28 1.49 27.62
N LYS A 190 -3.60 2.13 26.49
CA LYS A 190 -4.94 2.62 26.17
C LYS A 190 -5.77 1.61 25.38
N ALA A 191 -5.16 0.50 24.99
CA ALA A 191 -5.79 -0.69 24.44
C ALA A 191 -5.04 -1.92 24.94
N ASP A 192 -5.67 -3.08 24.86
CA ASP A 192 -5.13 -4.35 25.34
C ASP A 192 -4.31 -5.06 24.26
N PHE A 193 -4.69 -4.92 22.99
CA PHE A 193 -4.01 -5.53 21.85
C PHE A 193 -4.15 -4.70 20.57
N GLY A 194 -3.33 -5.03 19.56
CA GLY A 194 -3.33 -4.40 18.25
C GLY A 194 -2.70 -5.27 17.18
N GLY A 195 -2.97 -4.93 15.90
CA GLY A 195 -2.33 -5.54 14.73
C GLY A 195 -1.14 -4.70 14.26
N PHE A 196 -0.03 -5.36 13.95
CA PHE A 196 1.25 -4.75 13.59
C PHE A 196 1.97 -5.57 12.52
N TYR A 197 3.06 -5.03 11.98
CA TYR A 197 3.97 -5.76 11.11
C TYR A 197 5.27 -6.11 11.86
N ALA A 198 5.66 -7.37 11.82
CA ALA A 198 6.91 -7.86 12.42
C ALA A 198 8.13 -7.09 11.90
N THR A 199 8.07 -6.65 10.65
CA THR A 199 9.13 -5.94 9.94
C THR A 199 9.23 -4.45 10.30
N TRP A 200 8.22 -3.87 10.95
CA TRP A 200 8.17 -2.44 11.29
C TRP A 200 7.89 -2.20 12.76
N GLU A 201 6.64 -2.31 13.23
CA GLU A 201 6.33 -2.09 14.65
C GLU A 201 6.95 -3.15 15.57
N GLY A 202 7.11 -4.39 15.10
CA GLY A 202 7.87 -5.43 15.83
C GLY A 202 9.32 -5.02 16.06
N VAL A 203 9.96 -4.47 15.03
CA VAL A 203 11.32 -3.90 15.12
C VAL A 203 11.35 -2.68 16.04
N GLN A 204 10.34 -1.81 15.94
CA GLN A 204 10.21 -0.62 16.79
C GLN A 204 10.10 -1.01 18.27
N ALA A 205 9.25 -1.96 18.60
CA ALA A 205 9.07 -2.48 19.95
C ALA A 205 10.39 -3.00 20.54
N ASP A 206 11.11 -3.81 19.76
CA ASP A 206 12.41 -4.35 20.19
C ASP A 206 13.46 -3.26 20.42
N MET A 207 13.51 -2.24 19.56
CA MET A 207 14.44 -1.12 19.72
C MET A 207 14.14 -0.23 20.94
N TYR A 208 12.88 -0.12 21.32
CA TYR A 208 12.47 0.62 22.53
C TYR A 208 12.47 -0.25 23.79
N GLY A 209 12.88 -1.53 23.68
CA GLY A 209 12.87 -2.47 24.80
C GLY A 209 11.48 -2.87 25.26
N LEU A 210 10.45 -2.62 24.43
CA LEU A 210 9.08 -2.99 24.70
C LEU A 210 8.87 -4.47 24.36
N LYS A 211 8.54 -5.29 25.34
CA LYS A 211 8.27 -6.71 25.11
C LYS A 211 6.81 -6.90 24.71
N LEU A 212 6.61 -7.53 23.57
CA LEU A 212 5.31 -7.91 23.04
C LEU A 212 5.08 -9.41 23.18
N ASN A 213 3.81 -9.80 23.33
CA ASN A 213 3.31 -11.16 23.19
C ASN A 213 2.47 -11.18 21.90
N CYS A 214 2.96 -11.85 20.85
CA CYS A 214 2.43 -11.76 19.50
C CYS A 214 2.02 -13.12 18.97
N PHE A 215 0.96 -13.12 18.15
CA PHE A 215 0.36 -14.28 17.51
C PHE A 215 0.27 -14.03 16.01
N THR A 216 0.40 -15.08 15.20
CA THR A 216 0.33 -15.01 13.74
C THR A 216 -0.99 -15.55 13.22
N GLU A 217 -1.45 -15.04 12.11
CA GLU A 217 -2.70 -15.43 11.48
C GLU A 217 -2.77 -16.93 11.12
N PRO A 218 -1.75 -17.52 10.47
CA PRO A 218 -1.79 -18.93 10.10
C PRO A 218 -1.89 -19.90 11.28
N ASP A 219 -1.33 -19.53 12.43
CA ASP A 219 -1.35 -20.37 13.63
C ASP A 219 -2.75 -20.46 14.25
N TYR A 220 -3.65 -19.53 13.88
CA TYR A 220 -4.99 -19.42 14.45
C TYR A 220 -6.10 -19.40 13.40
N GLY A 221 -5.92 -20.18 12.32
CA GLY A 221 -7.01 -20.53 11.41
C GLY A 221 -7.38 -19.44 10.38
N VAL A 222 -6.53 -18.44 10.17
CA VAL A 222 -6.66 -17.50 9.06
C VAL A 222 -5.83 -18.03 7.89
N PRO A 223 -6.46 -18.43 6.78
CA PRO A 223 -5.77 -19.08 5.67
C PRO A 223 -5.14 -18.07 4.70
N GLY A 224 -4.23 -18.56 3.89
CA GLY A 224 -3.71 -17.82 2.74
C GLY A 224 -2.63 -16.82 3.06
N ASN A 225 -2.55 -15.78 2.23
CA ASN A 225 -1.57 -14.70 2.36
C ASN A 225 -2.28 -13.34 2.35
N ALA A 226 -2.39 -12.73 3.54
CA ALA A 226 -2.97 -11.40 3.72
C ALA A 226 -2.04 -10.28 3.21
N ASP A 227 -0.72 -10.49 3.36
CA ASP A 227 0.30 -9.47 3.10
C ASP A 227 0.86 -9.58 1.68
N THR A 228 0.03 -9.29 0.70
CA THR A 228 0.40 -9.28 -0.72
C THR A 228 0.79 -7.89 -1.19
N ILE A 229 1.56 -7.15 -0.38
CA ILE A 229 2.00 -5.78 -0.69
C ILE A 229 2.73 -5.75 -2.03
N GLY A 230 2.33 -4.81 -2.90
CA GLY A 230 2.85 -4.71 -4.24
C GLY A 230 2.52 -3.41 -4.97
N VAL A 231 2.96 -3.31 -6.20
CA VAL A 231 2.70 -2.17 -7.08
C VAL A 231 1.39 -2.38 -7.83
N ILE A 232 0.55 -1.35 -7.83
CA ILE A 232 -0.72 -1.31 -8.55
C ILE A 232 -0.72 -0.25 -9.63
N THR A 233 -1.53 -0.47 -10.67
CA THR A 233 -1.91 0.53 -11.68
C THR A 233 -3.34 0.27 -12.14
N ASN A 234 -3.91 1.13 -13.01
CA ASN A 234 -5.26 0.96 -13.51
C ASN A 234 -5.32 0.26 -14.88
N ASP A 235 -6.47 -0.34 -15.19
CA ASP A 235 -6.71 -1.07 -16.45
C ASP A 235 -6.51 -0.18 -17.69
N LYS A 236 -6.80 1.13 -17.59
CA LYS A 236 -6.60 2.07 -18.68
C LYS A 236 -5.11 2.22 -18.99
N THR A 237 -4.27 2.39 -17.99
CA THR A 237 -2.81 2.49 -18.17
C THR A 237 -2.24 1.20 -18.75
N ILE A 238 -2.69 0.03 -18.25
CA ILE A 238 -2.28 -1.28 -18.79
C ILE A 238 -2.61 -1.40 -20.28
N SER A 239 -3.83 -1.04 -20.67
CA SER A 239 -4.30 -1.22 -22.06
C SER A 239 -3.76 -0.17 -23.03
N SER A 240 -3.62 1.10 -22.58
CA SER A 240 -3.21 2.20 -23.46
C SER A 240 -1.69 2.39 -23.54
N ASN A 241 -0.94 1.98 -22.53
CA ASN A 241 0.51 2.15 -22.47
C ASN A 241 1.22 0.99 -21.74
N PRO A 242 1.13 -0.25 -22.24
CA PRO A 242 1.76 -1.42 -21.63
C PRO A 242 3.30 -1.29 -21.52
N ASP A 243 3.93 -0.57 -22.43
CA ASP A 243 5.38 -0.32 -22.39
C ASP A 243 5.79 0.55 -21.21
N LEU A 244 4.98 1.54 -20.85
CA LEU A 244 5.18 2.35 -19.64
C LEU A 244 5.12 1.46 -18.39
N VAL A 245 4.10 0.59 -18.31
CA VAL A 245 3.93 -0.33 -17.19
C VAL A 245 5.14 -1.25 -17.07
N ARG A 246 5.59 -1.85 -18.18
CA ARG A 246 6.75 -2.73 -18.21
C ARG A 246 8.03 -2.02 -17.75
N LYS A 247 8.31 -0.84 -18.29
CA LYS A 247 9.49 -0.02 -17.92
C LYS A 247 9.48 0.33 -16.44
N PHE A 248 8.32 0.75 -15.91
CA PHE A 248 8.18 1.12 -14.51
C PHE A 248 8.37 -0.10 -13.61
N VAL A 249 7.67 -1.21 -13.88
CA VAL A 249 7.73 -2.45 -13.09
C VAL A 249 9.15 -3.01 -13.07
N GLN A 250 9.83 -3.10 -14.22
CA GLN A 250 11.18 -3.63 -14.28
C GLN A 250 12.21 -2.75 -13.57
N ALA A 251 12.10 -1.42 -13.68
CA ALA A 251 12.97 -0.50 -12.94
C ALA A 251 12.73 -0.58 -11.43
N THR A 252 11.46 -0.66 -11.01
CA THR A 252 11.06 -0.84 -9.61
C THR A 252 11.56 -2.16 -9.05
N LYS A 253 11.38 -3.27 -9.80
CA LYS A 253 11.89 -4.60 -9.45
C LYS A 253 13.40 -4.56 -9.18
N LYS A 254 14.19 -3.95 -10.07
CA LYS A 254 15.64 -3.76 -9.86
C LYS A 254 15.94 -3.01 -8.55
N GLY A 255 15.11 -2.03 -8.20
CA GLY A 255 15.25 -1.28 -6.95
C GLY A 255 15.04 -2.16 -5.72
N TYR A 256 14.02 -3.01 -5.72
CA TYR A 256 13.77 -3.96 -4.62
C TYR A 256 14.82 -5.06 -4.56
N GLU A 257 15.24 -5.64 -5.69
CA GLU A 257 16.31 -6.64 -5.74
C GLU A 257 17.63 -6.07 -5.21
N TYR A 258 17.95 -4.81 -5.56
CA TYR A 258 19.09 -4.11 -4.98
C TYR A 258 18.95 -3.93 -3.47
N ALA A 259 17.80 -3.45 -3.01
CA ALA A 259 17.53 -3.24 -1.58
C ALA A 259 17.64 -4.55 -0.79
N TYR A 260 17.18 -5.65 -1.37
CA TYR A 260 17.23 -6.97 -0.72
C TYR A 260 18.65 -7.51 -0.60
N SER A 261 19.50 -7.26 -1.60
CA SER A 261 20.90 -7.69 -1.60
C SER A 261 21.85 -6.71 -0.89
N HIS A 262 21.46 -5.42 -0.73
CA HIS A 262 22.25 -4.36 -0.10
C HIS A 262 21.42 -3.60 0.96
N PRO A 263 20.95 -4.28 2.01
CA PRO A 263 19.96 -3.71 2.94
C PRO A 263 20.45 -2.46 3.68
N ASP A 264 21.73 -2.39 4.02
CA ASP A 264 22.32 -1.25 4.74
C ASP A 264 22.43 0.01 3.86
N ASP A 265 22.80 -0.15 2.56
CA ASP A 265 22.85 0.96 1.60
C ASP A 265 21.44 1.43 1.23
N ALA A 266 20.53 0.50 0.99
CA ALA A 266 19.13 0.83 0.73
C ALA A 266 18.48 1.60 1.89
N ALA A 267 18.77 1.22 3.14
CA ALA A 267 18.31 1.96 4.32
C ALA A 267 18.85 3.39 4.34
N ALA A 268 20.11 3.60 3.97
CA ALA A 268 20.70 4.94 3.88
C ALA A 268 20.05 5.77 2.76
N ILE A 269 19.75 5.15 1.61
CA ILE A 269 19.05 5.79 0.52
C ILE A 269 17.63 6.23 0.95
N LEU A 270 16.84 5.36 1.58
CA LEU A 270 15.49 5.71 2.04
C LEU A 270 15.52 6.90 3.00
N VAL A 271 16.41 6.88 3.99
CA VAL A 271 16.52 7.99 4.96
C VAL A 271 16.91 9.30 4.29
N LYS A 272 17.79 9.25 3.27
CA LYS A 272 18.22 10.42 2.50
C LYS A 272 17.13 10.98 1.59
N GLU A 273 16.41 10.08 0.89
CA GLU A 273 15.42 10.47 -0.12
C GLU A 273 14.04 10.83 0.48
N ALA A 274 13.79 10.46 1.75
CA ALA A 274 12.57 10.79 2.48
C ALA A 274 12.86 11.56 3.78
N PRO A 275 13.48 12.75 3.73
CA PRO A 275 13.94 13.48 4.91
C PRO A 275 12.79 13.90 5.84
N ASP A 276 11.63 14.22 5.30
CA ASP A 276 10.45 14.65 6.06
C ASP A 276 9.84 13.52 6.91
N ALA A 277 10.14 12.26 6.58
CA ALA A 277 9.69 11.12 7.37
C ALA A 277 10.45 10.96 8.70
N ASN A 278 11.53 11.71 8.92
CA ASN A 278 12.34 11.70 10.14
C ASN A 278 12.82 10.30 10.58
N LEU A 279 13.04 9.41 9.61
CA LEU A 279 13.45 8.03 9.85
C LEU A 279 14.83 7.96 10.48
N LYS A 280 14.99 7.09 11.48
CA LYS A 280 16.31 6.82 12.08
C LYS A 280 17.00 5.71 11.31
N LEU A 281 18.22 5.97 10.82
CA LEU A 281 18.97 5.02 10.00
C LEU A 281 19.12 3.64 10.67
N ALA A 282 19.39 3.61 11.99
CA ALA A 282 19.51 2.36 12.74
C ALA A 282 18.22 1.54 12.73
N PHE A 283 17.06 2.21 12.81
CA PHE A 283 15.75 1.57 12.72
C PHE A 283 15.49 0.97 11.33
N VAL A 284 15.70 1.76 10.27
CA VAL A 284 15.50 1.30 8.89
C VAL A 284 16.43 0.13 8.55
N LYS A 285 17.71 0.20 8.97
CA LYS A 285 18.66 -0.92 8.82
C LYS A 285 18.18 -2.19 9.51
N LYS A 286 17.66 -2.07 10.74
CA LYS A 286 17.15 -3.22 11.47
C LYS A 286 15.90 -3.80 10.82
N SER A 287 14.98 -2.95 10.34
CA SER A 287 13.81 -3.37 9.58
C SER A 287 14.22 -4.13 8.31
N MET A 288 15.12 -3.59 7.52
CA MET A 288 15.62 -4.28 6.32
C MET A 288 16.30 -5.63 6.63
N LYS A 289 17.09 -5.70 7.70
CA LYS A 289 17.68 -6.98 8.15
C LYS A 289 16.61 -7.99 8.57
N THR A 290 15.55 -7.53 9.21
CA THR A 290 14.39 -8.39 9.56
C THR A 290 13.71 -8.92 8.29
N ILE A 291 13.50 -8.07 7.28
CA ILE A 291 12.93 -8.46 5.98
C ILE A 291 13.78 -9.54 5.30
N VAL A 292 15.10 -9.30 5.21
CA VAL A 292 16.03 -10.24 4.55
C VAL A 292 16.13 -11.56 5.31
N ASN A 293 16.35 -11.52 6.63
CA ASN A 293 16.50 -12.71 7.46
C ASN A 293 15.22 -13.55 7.53
N GLY A 294 14.07 -12.89 7.54
CA GLY A 294 12.76 -13.55 7.52
C GLY A 294 12.32 -14.01 6.13
N GLN A 295 13.09 -13.68 5.09
CA GLN A 295 12.74 -13.97 3.69
C GLN A 295 11.36 -13.46 3.29
N TYR A 296 10.98 -12.27 3.79
CA TYR A 296 9.65 -11.73 3.56
C TYR A 296 9.39 -11.37 2.10
N TRP A 297 10.43 -11.09 1.31
CA TRP A 297 10.31 -10.80 -0.13
C TRP A 297 10.67 -11.99 -1.02
N GLY A 298 10.65 -13.20 -0.45
CA GLY A 298 10.99 -14.46 -1.10
C GLY A 298 12.36 -14.99 -0.71
N ASP A 299 12.66 -16.21 -1.15
CA ASP A 299 13.96 -16.86 -0.90
C ASP A 299 15.05 -16.19 -1.76
N PRO A 300 16.06 -15.54 -1.16
CA PRO A 300 17.09 -14.84 -1.91
C PRO A 300 17.94 -15.79 -2.79
N THR A 301 18.05 -17.07 -2.43
CA THR A 301 18.76 -18.06 -3.25
C THR A 301 17.98 -18.33 -4.53
N LYS A 302 16.67 -18.52 -4.42
CA LYS A 302 15.79 -18.78 -5.57
C LYS A 302 15.63 -17.56 -6.47
N ILE A 303 15.69 -16.35 -5.89
CA ILE A 303 15.70 -15.10 -6.66
C ILE A 303 17.01 -15.04 -7.47
N LYS A 304 18.14 -15.33 -6.84
CA LYS A 304 19.46 -15.24 -7.45
C LYS A 304 19.68 -16.29 -8.57
N ASP A 305 19.21 -17.50 -8.39
CA ASP A 305 19.34 -18.58 -9.38
C ASP A 305 18.24 -18.57 -10.45
N GLY A 306 17.25 -17.66 -10.32
CA GLY A 306 16.15 -17.48 -11.28
C GLY A 306 15.03 -18.51 -11.16
N SER A 307 15.05 -19.42 -10.17
CA SER A 307 13.97 -20.38 -9.94
C SER A 307 12.72 -19.74 -9.33
N PHE A 308 12.84 -18.52 -8.78
CA PHE A 308 11.74 -17.65 -8.42
C PHE A 308 11.94 -16.25 -9.02
N VAL A 309 10.95 -15.79 -9.79
CA VAL A 309 10.96 -14.45 -10.36
C VAL A 309 10.47 -13.47 -9.30
N PHE A 310 11.36 -12.60 -8.81
CA PHE A 310 10.96 -11.56 -7.87
C PHE A 310 9.81 -10.73 -8.44
N GLY A 311 8.80 -10.50 -7.63
CA GLY A 311 7.64 -9.73 -8.05
C GLY A 311 6.42 -10.57 -8.46
N THR A 312 6.55 -11.89 -8.59
CA THR A 312 5.44 -12.80 -8.92
C THR A 312 4.31 -12.69 -7.89
N ASN A 313 3.08 -12.58 -8.37
CA ASN A 313 1.90 -12.47 -7.53
C ASN A 313 1.46 -13.85 -6.98
N ASP A 314 1.31 -13.96 -5.67
CA ASP A 314 0.74 -15.13 -4.99
C ASP A 314 -0.80 -15.10 -5.06
N THR A 315 -1.34 -15.29 -6.27
CA THR A 315 -2.80 -15.28 -6.47
C THR A 315 -3.50 -16.45 -5.79
N LYS A 316 -2.79 -17.56 -5.52
CA LYS A 316 -3.37 -18.70 -4.81
C LYS A 316 -3.53 -18.41 -3.32
N GLY A 317 -2.49 -17.92 -2.66
CA GLY A 317 -2.56 -17.53 -1.25
C GLY A 317 -3.54 -16.36 -1.04
N ALA A 318 -3.54 -15.37 -1.94
CA ALA A 318 -4.50 -14.28 -1.91
C ALA A 318 -5.95 -14.77 -2.06
N GLN A 319 -6.22 -15.73 -2.97
CA GLN A 319 -7.59 -16.27 -3.15
C GLN A 319 -8.09 -16.98 -1.88
N GLN A 320 -7.24 -17.77 -1.23
CA GLN A 320 -7.61 -18.43 0.04
C GLN A 320 -7.99 -17.41 1.12
N TYR A 321 -7.24 -16.30 1.18
CA TYR A 321 -7.55 -15.22 2.10
C TYR A 321 -8.84 -14.47 1.72
N PHE A 322 -9.08 -14.25 0.43
CA PHE A 322 -10.32 -13.61 -0.05
C PHE A 322 -11.56 -14.45 0.24
N ASP A 323 -11.46 -15.77 0.04
CA ASP A 323 -12.56 -16.70 0.33
C ASP A 323 -12.90 -16.66 1.83
N PHE A 324 -11.88 -16.65 2.68
CA PHE A 324 -12.02 -16.46 4.13
C PHE A 324 -12.74 -15.14 4.48
N LEU A 325 -12.35 -14.02 3.88
CA LEU A 325 -13.00 -12.72 4.13
C LEU A 325 -14.47 -12.70 3.67
N ALA A 326 -14.79 -13.41 2.59
CA ALA A 326 -16.17 -13.55 2.12
C ALA A 326 -17.01 -14.40 3.09
N GLU A 327 -16.47 -15.51 3.62
CA GLU A 327 -17.10 -16.34 4.66
C GLU A 327 -17.37 -15.53 5.93
N GLU A 328 -16.45 -14.67 6.33
CA GLU A 328 -16.58 -13.79 7.52
C GLU A 328 -17.44 -12.54 7.26
N ASN A 329 -18.04 -12.39 6.07
CA ASN A 329 -18.85 -11.23 5.68
C ASN A 329 -18.10 -9.88 5.79
N ALA A 330 -16.79 -9.89 5.53
CA ALA A 330 -15.93 -8.72 5.66
C ALA A 330 -16.04 -7.75 4.47
N TYR A 331 -16.59 -8.19 3.33
CA TYR A 331 -16.71 -7.36 2.13
C TYR A 331 -18.00 -6.54 2.11
N THR A 332 -17.89 -5.33 1.56
CA THR A 332 -19.02 -4.47 1.25
C THR A 332 -18.90 -3.88 -0.16
N ASP A 333 -20.04 -3.68 -0.82
CA ASP A 333 -20.11 -2.93 -2.07
C ASP A 333 -19.98 -1.41 -1.86
N ALA A 334 -20.10 -0.63 -2.95
CA ALA A 334 -20.04 0.83 -2.91
C ALA A 334 -21.17 1.49 -2.09
N HIS A 335 -22.25 0.76 -1.81
CA HIS A 335 -23.41 1.21 -1.02
C HIS A 335 -23.35 0.72 0.44
N GLY A 336 -22.27 0.04 0.84
CA GLY A 336 -22.08 -0.52 2.17
C GLY A 336 -22.85 -1.82 2.44
N LYS A 337 -23.47 -2.42 1.39
CA LYS A 337 -24.14 -3.71 1.52
C LYS A 337 -23.10 -4.85 1.52
N THR A 338 -23.27 -5.82 2.43
CA THR A 338 -22.40 -6.99 2.50
C THR A 338 -22.40 -7.78 1.18
N VAL A 339 -21.20 -8.15 0.73
CA VAL A 339 -20.94 -8.99 -0.44
C VAL A 339 -20.41 -10.32 0.04
N HIS A 340 -21.05 -11.42 -0.35
CA HIS A 340 -20.69 -12.79 0.05
C HIS A 340 -19.79 -13.52 -0.96
N THR A 341 -19.42 -12.85 -2.05
CA THR A 341 -18.56 -13.42 -3.10
C THR A 341 -17.20 -12.76 -3.06
N ALA A 342 -16.16 -13.58 -2.95
CA ALA A 342 -14.78 -13.12 -3.01
C ALA A 342 -14.43 -12.60 -4.42
N PRO A 343 -13.59 -11.55 -4.55
CA PRO A 343 -13.00 -11.21 -5.84
C PRO A 343 -12.08 -12.33 -6.33
N ALA A 344 -11.95 -12.49 -7.64
CA ALA A 344 -11.03 -13.47 -8.21
C ALA A 344 -9.61 -12.88 -8.26
N ALA A 345 -8.70 -13.38 -7.44
CA ALA A 345 -7.33 -12.86 -7.33
C ALA A 345 -6.59 -12.83 -8.68
N LYS A 346 -6.80 -13.84 -9.53
CA LYS A 346 -6.22 -13.93 -10.88
C LYS A 346 -6.69 -12.83 -11.83
N ASP A 347 -7.87 -12.22 -11.59
CA ASP A 347 -8.43 -11.20 -12.46
C ASP A 347 -7.94 -9.79 -12.09
N ILE A 348 -7.41 -9.63 -10.87
CA ILE A 348 -6.94 -8.36 -10.31
C ILE A 348 -5.43 -8.31 -10.06
N ALA A 349 -4.69 -9.29 -10.56
CA ALA A 349 -3.23 -9.34 -10.57
C ALA A 349 -2.71 -9.84 -11.93
N THR A 350 -1.49 -9.41 -12.31
CA THR A 350 -0.82 -9.91 -13.52
C THR A 350 0.69 -9.87 -13.36
N ASP A 351 1.36 -10.90 -13.88
CA ASP A 351 2.84 -11.04 -13.93
C ASP A 351 3.42 -10.66 -15.30
N GLU A 352 2.58 -10.19 -16.21
CA GLU A 352 2.95 -9.91 -17.62
C GLU A 352 4.14 -8.94 -17.76
N PHE A 353 4.33 -8.04 -16.79
CA PHE A 353 5.31 -6.97 -16.85
C PHE A 353 6.63 -7.27 -16.13
N LEU A 354 6.76 -8.45 -15.53
CA LEU A 354 7.94 -8.85 -14.74
C LEU A 354 9.14 -9.29 -15.59
N LYS A 355 8.91 -9.59 -16.88
CA LYS A 355 9.91 -10.09 -17.84
C LYS A 355 10.12 -9.12 -18.98
#